data_dd010aa23a816974e92efbb60fc58652
#
_entry.id   dd010aa23a816974e92efbb60fc58652
#
_cell.length_a   1.000
_cell.length_b   1.000
_cell.length_c   1.000
_cell.angle_alpha   90.00
_cell.angle_beta   90.00
_cell.angle_gamma   90.00
#
_symmetry.space_group_name_H-M   'P 1'
#
loop_
_entity.id
_entity.type
_entity.pdbx_description
1 polymer ?
#
loop_
_entity_poly.entity_id
_entity_poly.type
_entity_poly.pdbx_seq_one_letter_code
_entity_poly.pdbx_strand_id
1 'polypeptide(L)'
;MSTPVLRRGLRTLGMLLITLSAISPASSVFVIAPGVLTGAGSGAFYAFLAAAVVGVFMAFVYAELGSAFPSAGGEYTIAARTLGKMPGFMVLGIMIVTQVLIVAVIALGVGTYLSVVLPGVSPAIVASVTCVLAAIVAVFDIKLNAWVTGIFLAVELLALAVVAVLGLVKPARPFSDLLAHPVAPGGGPATISAVMIATAIAIFAYNGYGSAVYFGEETKDAGRGVARAVLMGLGVTVLAELIPVTAVLMGAPDLGTLFNSPNMLSYFVQARGGTTLDTVLSLAVALAIINAVLAIVLISSRLVFSSGRDRAWPKAMNRALAAVHPKFGTPWVATLATGFIAAALCFVDPQILTVVTSTSIVVVYAALCLGAILGRRSGATAGAKYRMPGFPIAPVVALVALAFVLYVNATDPVIGRPSLIVTAAIALLALVYYLVVLRRRGGWQLSEAVEEEEVAPAPVRETS
;
A
#
# COMPACT_ATOMS: atom_id res chain seq x y z
N MET A 1 -11.30 -6.93 32.33
CA MET A 1 -11.53 -7.48 30.98
C MET A 1 -10.17 -7.60 30.33
N SER A 2 -9.74 -8.79 29.94
CA SER A 2 -8.49 -9.03 29.21
C SER A 2 -8.47 -8.22 27.91
N THR A 3 -7.34 -7.65 27.56
CA THR A 3 -7.15 -6.91 26.29
C THR A 3 -7.36 -7.88 25.13
N PRO A 4 -8.20 -7.56 24.11
CA PRO A 4 -8.37 -8.44 22.96
C PRO A 4 -7.04 -8.61 22.22
N VAL A 5 -6.61 -9.86 22.03
CA VAL A 5 -5.31 -10.20 21.41
C VAL A 5 -5.57 -10.95 20.12
N LEU A 6 -4.88 -10.58 19.05
CA LEU A 6 -4.89 -11.29 17.77
C LEU A 6 -4.06 -12.56 17.86
N ARG A 7 -4.44 -13.61 17.10
CA ARG A 7 -3.74 -14.89 17.13
C ARG A 7 -2.39 -14.79 16.42
N ARG A 8 -1.30 -15.05 17.13
CA ARG A 8 0.04 -15.14 16.54
C ARG A 8 0.15 -16.37 15.64
N GLY A 9 0.29 -16.17 14.36
CA GLY A 9 0.32 -17.23 13.37
C GLY A 9 1.26 -16.97 12.19
N LEU A 10 1.60 -15.72 11.93
CA LEU A 10 2.42 -15.33 10.80
C LEU A 10 3.91 -15.53 11.09
N ARG A 11 4.62 -15.98 10.04
CA ARG A 11 6.07 -15.85 9.91
C ARG A 11 6.39 -14.72 8.93
N THR A 12 7.63 -14.27 8.87
CA THR A 12 8.08 -13.21 7.95
C THR A 12 7.65 -13.45 6.50
N LEU A 13 7.69 -14.70 6.03
CA LEU A 13 7.24 -15.03 4.67
C LEU A 13 5.74 -14.76 4.47
N GLY A 14 4.88 -15.20 5.41
CA GLY A 14 3.44 -14.96 5.30
C GLY A 14 3.10 -13.46 5.31
N MET A 15 3.79 -12.69 6.16
CA MET A 15 3.66 -11.23 6.17
C MET A 15 4.13 -10.60 4.85
N LEU A 16 5.25 -11.05 4.30
CA LEU A 16 5.77 -10.60 3.00
C LEU A 16 4.77 -10.89 1.87
N LEU A 17 4.17 -12.09 1.83
CA LEU A 17 3.19 -12.46 0.82
C LEU A 17 1.95 -11.54 0.87
N ILE A 18 1.41 -11.27 2.06
CA ILE A 18 0.27 -10.34 2.21
C ILE A 18 0.67 -8.92 1.82
N THR A 19 1.87 -8.47 2.23
CA THR A 19 2.39 -7.13 1.90
C THR A 19 2.56 -6.96 0.40
N LEU A 20 3.19 -7.90 -0.30
CA LEU A 20 3.36 -7.87 -1.76
C LEU A 20 2.01 -7.94 -2.49
N SER A 21 1.07 -8.75 -1.99
CA SER A 21 -0.28 -8.80 -2.53
C SER A 21 -1.05 -7.47 -2.36
N ALA A 22 -0.79 -6.75 -1.27
CA ALA A 22 -1.38 -5.42 -1.06
C ALA A 22 -0.80 -4.34 -1.98
N ILE A 23 0.48 -4.44 -2.33
CA ILE A 23 1.12 -3.59 -3.34
C ILE A 23 0.53 -3.89 -4.70
N SER A 24 0.37 -5.20 -5.03
CA SER A 24 -0.07 -5.72 -6.32
C SER A 24 0.74 -5.12 -7.48
N PRO A 25 1.99 -5.59 -7.70
CA PRO A 25 2.85 -5.07 -8.77
C PRO A 25 2.22 -5.13 -10.17
N ALA A 26 1.34 -6.13 -10.45
CA ALA A 26 0.61 -6.14 -11.72
C ALA A 26 -0.41 -5.01 -11.81
N SER A 27 -1.13 -4.69 -10.71
CA SER A 27 -2.01 -3.52 -10.70
C SER A 27 -1.21 -2.24 -10.94
N SER A 28 -0.03 -2.11 -10.34
CA SER A 28 0.86 -0.97 -10.57
C SER A 28 1.28 -0.86 -12.04
N VAL A 29 1.73 -1.96 -12.66
CA VAL A 29 2.18 -1.97 -14.06
C VAL A 29 1.04 -1.77 -15.05
N PHE A 30 -0.12 -2.41 -14.82
CA PHE A 30 -1.23 -2.36 -15.78
C PHE A 30 -2.18 -1.17 -15.59
N VAL A 31 -2.30 -0.62 -14.36
CA VAL A 31 -3.26 0.46 -14.04
C VAL A 31 -2.56 1.80 -13.76
N ILE A 32 -1.46 1.79 -13.00
CA ILE A 32 -0.81 3.03 -12.56
C ILE A 32 0.28 3.48 -13.54
N ALA A 33 1.11 2.56 -14.05
CA ALA A 33 2.20 2.89 -14.95
C ALA A 33 1.75 3.58 -16.26
N PRO A 34 0.56 3.30 -16.85
CA PRO A 34 0.03 4.10 -17.95
C PRO A 34 -0.01 5.60 -17.67
N GLY A 35 -0.36 6.01 -16.44
CA GLY A 35 -0.31 7.43 -16.04
C GLY A 35 1.09 8.02 -16.05
N VAL A 36 2.11 7.25 -15.67
CA VAL A 36 3.52 7.65 -15.74
C VAL A 36 3.97 7.74 -17.19
N LEU A 37 3.59 6.77 -18.03
CA LEU A 37 3.89 6.74 -19.46
C LEU A 37 3.24 7.89 -20.22
N THR A 38 1.98 8.22 -19.91
CA THR A 38 1.27 9.37 -20.49
C THR A 38 1.92 10.70 -20.10
N GLY A 39 2.48 10.80 -18.87
CA GLY A 39 3.12 12.04 -18.41
C GLY A 39 4.55 12.23 -18.93
N ALA A 40 5.34 11.17 -19.01
CA ALA A 40 6.78 11.25 -19.29
C ALA A 40 7.22 10.48 -20.53
N GLY A 41 6.33 9.77 -21.22
CA GLY A 41 6.70 8.93 -22.36
C GLY A 41 7.70 7.84 -21.95
N SER A 42 8.77 7.65 -22.73
CA SER A 42 9.84 6.73 -22.36
C SER A 42 10.71 7.23 -21.20
N GLY A 43 10.62 8.51 -20.84
CA GLY A 43 11.18 9.07 -19.60
C GLY A 43 10.57 8.45 -18.32
N ALA A 44 9.47 7.70 -18.45
CA ALA A 44 8.89 6.90 -17.36
C ALA A 44 9.91 5.96 -16.70
N PHE A 45 10.90 5.44 -17.45
CA PHE A 45 11.99 4.67 -16.86
C PHE A 45 12.71 5.45 -15.75
N TYR A 46 13.06 6.70 -16.00
CA TYR A 46 13.71 7.55 -15.00
C TYR A 46 12.79 7.94 -13.86
N ALA A 47 11.49 8.13 -14.15
CA ALA A 47 10.49 8.39 -13.11
C ALA A 47 10.37 7.21 -12.14
N PHE A 48 10.29 5.97 -12.63
CA PHE A 48 10.29 4.77 -11.80
C PHE A 48 11.61 4.57 -11.05
N LEU A 49 12.75 4.86 -11.69
CA LEU A 49 14.06 4.77 -11.02
C LEU A 49 14.17 5.77 -9.86
N ALA A 50 13.78 7.02 -10.08
CA ALA A 50 13.76 8.06 -9.05
C ALA A 50 12.78 7.70 -7.91
N ALA A 51 11.60 7.20 -8.25
CA ALA A 51 10.64 6.70 -7.28
C ALA A 51 11.18 5.53 -6.45
N ALA A 52 11.94 4.61 -7.06
CA ALA A 52 12.59 3.51 -6.35
C ALA A 52 13.60 4.04 -5.32
N VAL A 53 14.40 5.05 -5.67
CA VAL A 53 15.35 5.68 -4.73
C VAL A 53 14.60 6.29 -3.54
N VAL A 54 13.51 7.04 -3.78
CA VAL A 54 12.67 7.58 -2.69
C VAL A 54 12.07 6.45 -1.86
N GLY A 55 11.60 5.38 -2.52
CA GLY A 55 11.06 4.19 -1.86
C GLY A 55 12.07 3.52 -0.93
N VAL A 56 13.35 3.42 -1.32
CA VAL A 56 14.41 2.86 -0.46
C VAL A 56 14.57 3.67 0.83
N PHE A 57 14.59 5.00 0.74
CA PHE A 57 14.68 5.82 1.93
C PHE A 57 13.44 5.72 2.84
N MET A 58 12.25 5.68 2.24
CA MET A 58 11.03 5.43 3.00
C MET A 58 10.98 4.04 3.63
N ALA A 59 11.45 3.00 2.93
CA ALA A 59 11.52 1.64 3.47
C ALA A 59 12.46 1.56 4.68
N PHE A 60 13.58 2.28 4.69
CA PHE A 60 14.43 2.39 5.87
C PHE A 60 13.70 3.02 7.05
N VAL A 61 12.91 4.07 6.82
CA VAL A 61 12.07 4.71 7.85
C VAL A 61 11.05 3.72 8.40
N TYR A 62 10.29 3.04 7.54
CA TYR A 62 9.30 2.05 7.94
C TYR A 62 9.91 0.85 8.67
N ALA A 63 11.05 0.35 8.18
CA ALA A 63 11.74 -0.79 8.78
C ALA A 63 12.18 -0.50 10.21
N GLU A 64 12.73 0.70 10.48
CA GLU A 64 13.13 1.09 11.84
C GLU A 64 11.92 1.32 12.74
N LEU A 65 10.95 2.11 12.29
CA LEU A 65 9.77 2.45 13.09
C LEU A 65 8.88 1.23 13.35
N GLY A 66 8.66 0.37 12.34
CA GLY A 66 7.92 -0.88 12.50
C GLY A 66 8.64 -1.91 13.37
N SER A 67 9.99 -1.90 13.36
CA SER A 67 10.80 -2.70 14.28
C SER A 67 10.75 -2.21 15.72
N ALA A 68 10.63 -0.88 15.93
CA ALA A 68 10.53 -0.28 17.25
C ALA A 68 9.12 -0.45 17.86
N PHE A 69 8.07 -0.42 17.02
CA PHE A 69 6.68 -0.39 17.47
C PHE A 69 5.83 -1.41 16.70
N PRO A 70 6.05 -2.73 16.88
CA PRO A 70 5.29 -3.77 16.18
C PRO A 70 3.87 -3.89 16.76
N SER A 71 2.91 -3.15 16.18
CA SER A 71 1.54 -3.05 16.66
C SER A 71 0.54 -3.10 15.50
N ALA A 72 -0.64 -3.68 15.70
CA ALA A 72 -1.71 -3.75 14.70
C ALA A 72 -2.25 -2.37 14.27
N GLY A 73 -1.93 -1.30 15.02
CA GLY A 73 -2.29 0.06 14.67
C GLY A 73 -1.43 0.67 13.55
N GLY A 74 -0.27 0.10 13.25
CA GLY A 74 0.58 0.60 12.17
C GLY A 74 1.01 2.05 12.36
N GLU A 75 0.86 2.86 11.32
CA GLU A 75 1.37 4.23 11.23
C GLU A 75 0.87 5.15 12.35
N TYR A 76 -0.41 5.05 12.76
CA TYR A 76 -0.92 5.97 13.79
C TYR A 76 -0.32 5.70 15.16
N THR A 77 -0.06 4.43 15.51
CA THR A 77 0.59 4.09 16.77
C THR A 77 2.04 4.51 16.78
N ILE A 78 2.73 4.36 15.65
CA ILE A 78 4.08 4.86 15.44
C ILE A 78 4.11 6.38 15.61
N ALA A 79 3.23 7.11 14.92
CA ALA A 79 3.13 8.57 15.03
C ALA A 79 2.80 9.02 16.46
N ALA A 80 1.87 8.33 17.14
CA ALA A 80 1.50 8.66 18.50
C ALA A 80 2.63 8.46 19.51
N ARG A 81 3.48 7.46 19.32
CA ARG A 81 4.63 7.16 20.19
C ARG A 81 5.85 8.03 19.91
N THR A 82 6.00 8.55 18.70
CA THR A 82 7.14 9.37 18.28
C THR A 82 6.86 10.86 18.27
N LEU A 83 5.65 11.28 17.82
CA LEU A 83 5.25 12.69 17.70
C LEU A 83 4.28 13.12 18.81
N GLY A 84 3.72 12.18 19.56
CA GLY A 84 2.74 12.43 20.61
C GLY A 84 1.29 12.07 20.20
N LYS A 85 0.42 11.97 21.21
CA LYS A 85 -0.95 11.46 21.04
C LYS A 85 -1.81 12.26 20.05
N MET A 86 -1.68 13.60 20.04
CA MET A 86 -2.50 14.45 19.17
C MET A 86 -2.14 14.26 17.68
N PRO A 87 -0.89 14.37 17.22
CA PRO A 87 -0.51 14.04 15.83
C PRO A 87 -0.84 12.60 15.46
N GLY A 88 -0.60 11.66 16.38
CA GLY A 88 -0.97 10.25 16.16
C GLY A 88 -2.45 10.05 15.90
N PHE A 89 -3.32 10.79 16.59
CA PHE A 89 -4.76 10.72 16.34
C PHE A 89 -5.17 11.37 15.01
N MET A 90 -4.50 12.43 14.59
CA MET A 90 -4.69 13.00 13.25
C MET A 90 -4.30 12.00 12.16
N VAL A 91 -3.17 11.30 12.32
CA VAL A 91 -2.76 10.19 11.43
C VAL A 91 -3.81 9.07 11.44
N LEU A 92 -4.37 8.69 12.60
CA LEU A 92 -5.46 7.71 12.67
C LEU A 92 -6.66 8.13 11.82
N GLY A 93 -7.11 9.39 11.95
CA GLY A 93 -8.24 9.92 11.18
C GLY A 93 -7.98 9.85 9.67
N ILE A 94 -6.80 10.30 9.23
CA ILE A 94 -6.39 10.23 7.83
C ILE A 94 -6.35 8.77 7.36
N MET A 95 -5.70 7.87 8.11
CA MET A 95 -5.50 6.48 7.69
C MET A 95 -6.81 5.68 7.65
N ILE A 96 -7.75 5.88 8.57
CA ILE A 96 -9.05 5.18 8.51
C ILE A 96 -9.80 5.51 7.23
N VAL A 97 -9.88 6.79 6.87
CA VAL A 97 -10.54 7.21 5.64
C VAL A 97 -9.78 6.66 4.42
N THR A 98 -8.48 6.89 4.38
CA THR A 98 -7.62 6.49 3.26
C THR A 98 -7.67 4.98 3.00
N GLN A 99 -7.56 4.14 4.03
CA GLN A 99 -7.54 2.69 3.87
C GLN A 99 -8.85 2.13 3.33
N VAL A 100 -10.00 2.69 3.73
CA VAL A 100 -11.29 2.25 3.20
C VAL A 100 -11.48 2.73 1.75
N LEU A 101 -11.02 3.95 1.43
CA LEU A 101 -11.03 4.48 0.06
C LEU A 101 -10.14 3.65 -0.87
N ILE A 102 -8.94 3.24 -0.43
CA ILE A 102 -8.03 2.38 -1.23
C ILE A 102 -8.72 1.07 -1.61
N VAL A 103 -9.43 0.40 -0.68
CA VAL A 103 -10.16 -0.84 -0.99
C VAL A 103 -11.13 -0.62 -2.15
N ALA A 104 -11.92 0.47 -2.13
CA ALA A 104 -12.88 0.79 -3.18
C ALA A 104 -12.18 1.14 -4.51
N VAL A 105 -11.13 1.98 -4.48
CA VAL A 105 -10.36 2.38 -5.67
C VAL A 105 -9.79 1.16 -6.39
N ILE A 106 -9.13 0.28 -5.64
CA ILE A 106 -8.53 -0.93 -6.23
C ILE A 106 -9.61 -1.88 -6.75
N ALA A 107 -10.71 -2.06 -5.99
CA ALA A 107 -11.81 -2.93 -6.42
C ALA A 107 -12.46 -2.46 -7.73
N LEU A 108 -12.55 -1.15 -7.99
CA LEU A 108 -13.07 -0.61 -9.25
C LEU A 108 -12.23 -1.05 -10.46
N GLY A 109 -10.93 -1.28 -10.27
CA GLY A 109 -10.06 -1.86 -11.29
C GLY A 109 -10.50 -3.27 -11.71
N VAL A 110 -11.04 -4.09 -10.80
CA VAL A 110 -11.57 -5.42 -11.16
C VAL A 110 -12.68 -5.30 -12.21
N GLY A 111 -13.59 -4.34 -12.02
CA GLY A 111 -14.68 -4.10 -12.96
C GLY A 111 -14.17 -3.75 -14.37
N THR A 112 -13.11 -2.95 -14.46
CA THR A 112 -12.52 -2.53 -15.74
C THR A 112 -11.96 -3.73 -16.52
N TYR A 113 -11.22 -4.63 -15.87
CA TYR A 113 -10.63 -5.80 -16.56
C TYR A 113 -11.64 -6.93 -16.78
N LEU A 114 -12.59 -7.10 -15.87
CA LEU A 114 -13.61 -8.15 -16.01
C LEU A 114 -14.70 -7.77 -17.00
N SER A 115 -14.94 -6.49 -17.29
CA SER A 115 -15.89 -6.04 -18.33
C SER A 115 -15.54 -6.52 -19.74
N VAL A 116 -14.27 -6.85 -19.98
CA VAL A 116 -13.81 -7.48 -21.23
C VAL A 116 -14.41 -8.88 -21.40
N VAL A 117 -14.61 -9.60 -20.29
CA VAL A 117 -15.13 -10.99 -20.29
C VAL A 117 -16.63 -11.04 -20.00
N LEU A 118 -17.15 -10.07 -19.24
CA LEU A 118 -18.56 -9.95 -18.85
C LEU A 118 -19.15 -8.62 -19.34
N PRO A 119 -19.39 -8.47 -20.65
CA PRO A 119 -19.96 -7.25 -21.20
C PRO A 119 -21.38 -7.00 -20.65
N GLY A 120 -21.65 -5.77 -20.27
CA GLY A 120 -22.99 -5.34 -19.76
C GLY A 120 -23.15 -5.35 -18.24
N VAL A 121 -22.18 -5.81 -17.48
CA VAL A 121 -22.17 -5.70 -16.00
C VAL A 121 -21.52 -4.38 -15.59
N SER A 122 -22.18 -3.63 -14.69
CA SER A 122 -21.62 -2.38 -14.15
C SER A 122 -20.29 -2.63 -13.39
N PRO A 123 -19.20 -1.91 -13.73
CA PRO A 123 -17.93 -2.03 -12.99
C PRO A 123 -18.08 -1.79 -11.49
N ALA A 124 -18.93 -0.85 -11.08
CA ALA A 124 -19.20 -0.54 -9.68
C ALA A 124 -19.85 -1.73 -8.93
N ILE A 125 -20.75 -2.47 -9.58
CA ILE A 125 -21.38 -3.66 -9.00
C ILE A 125 -20.34 -4.76 -8.82
N VAL A 126 -19.51 -5.03 -9.83
CA VAL A 126 -18.42 -6.01 -9.75
C VAL A 126 -17.46 -5.67 -8.61
N ALA A 127 -17.04 -4.41 -8.52
CA ALA A 127 -16.18 -3.91 -7.45
C ALA A 127 -16.82 -4.08 -6.06
N SER A 128 -18.09 -3.71 -5.92
CA SER A 128 -18.84 -3.83 -4.67
C SER A 128 -18.94 -5.28 -4.20
N VAL A 129 -19.28 -6.21 -5.10
CA VAL A 129 -19.32 -7.66 -4.82
C VAL A 129 -17.94 -8.16 -4.43
N THR A 130 -16.88 -7.72 -5.13
CA THR A 130 -15.50 -8.08 -4.80
C THR A 130 -15.12 -7.64 -3.39
N CYS A 131 -15.46 -6.42 -2.98
CA CYS A 131 -15.20 -5.94 -1.61
C CYS A 131 -15.89 -6.80 -0.54
N VAL A 132 -17.15 -7.17 -0.77
CA VAL A 132 -17.91 -8.02 0.17
C VAL A 132 -17.31 -9.42 0.25
N LEU A 133 -17.03 -10.06 -0.89
CA LEU A 133 -16.42 -11.40 -0.92
C LEU A 133 -15.03 -11.41 -0.29
N ALA A 134 -14.20 -10.41 -0.60
CA ALA A 134 -12.89 -10.26 0.02
C ALA A 134 -13.00 -10.10 1.55
N ALA A 135 -13.96 -9.32 2.05
CA ALA A 135 -14.19 -9.17 3.48
C ALA A 135 -14.63 -10.49 4.14
N ILE A 136 -15.48 -11.28 3.49
CA ILE A 136 -15.90 -12.60 4.00
C ILE A 136 -14.68 -13.54 4.08
N VAL A 137 -13.86 -13.61 3.03
CA VAL A 137 -12.64 -14.42 3.01
C VAL A 137 -11.64 -13.94 4.07
N ALA A 138 -11.48 -12.63 4.25
CA ALA A 138 -10.56 -12.04 5.23
C ALA A 138 -10.93 -12.33 6.69
N VAL A 139 -12.15 -12.78 6.98
CA VAL A 139 -12.57 -13.23 8.34
C VAL A 139 -11.89 -14.54 8.74
N PHE A 140 -11.49 -15.39 7.78
CA PHE A 140 -10.85 -16.66 8.08
C PHE A 140 -9.46 -16.49 8.71
N ASP A 141 -8.85 -17.63 9.11
CA ASP A 141 -7.53 -17.67 9.75
C ASP A 141 -6.46 -16.96 8.90
N ILE A 142 -5.60 -16.18 9.57
CA ILE A 142 -4.58 -15.36 8.89
C ILE A 142 -3.56 -16.20 8.11
N LYS A 143 -3.28 -17.44 8.50
CA LYS A 143 -2.38 -18.33 7.75
C LYS A 143 -3.02 -18.77 6.43
N LEU A 144 -4.33 -19.08 6.45
CA LEU A 144 -5.07 -19.39 5.23
C LEU A 144 -5.04 -18.20 4.27
N ASN A 145 -5.33 -16.99 4.79
CA ASN A 145 -5.26 -15.77 3.99
C ASN A 145 -3.88 -15.53 3.38
N ALA A 146 -2.79 -15.75 4.14
CA ALA A 146 -1.43 -15.61 3.64
C ALA A 146 -1.11 -16.62 2.51
N TRP A 147 -1.63 -17.85 2.57
CA TRP A 147 -1.47 -18.82 1.50
C TRP A 147 -2.29 -18.47 0.26
N VAL A 148 -3.55 -18.06 0.44
CA VAL A 148 -4.43 -17.63 -0.67
C VAL A 148 -3.80 -16.45 -1.40
N THR A 149 -3.40 -15.40 -0.67
CA THR A 149 -2.75 -14.23 -1.28
C THR A 149 -1.43 -14.60 -1.94
N GLY A 150 -0.67 -15.54 -1.37
CA GLY A 150 0.59 -16.02 -1.95
C GLY A 150 0.43 -16.76 -3.27
N ILE A 151 -0.61 -17.58 -3.43
CA ILE A 151 -0.92 -18.28 -4.69
C ILE A 151 -1.28 -17.26 -5.78
N PHE A 152 -2.16 -16.30 -5.47
CA PHE A 152 -2.53 -15.26 -6.43
C PHE A 152 -1.34 -14.36 -6.79
N LEU A 153 -0.48 -14.03 -5.82
CA LEU A 153 0.76 -13.29 -6.07
C LEU A 153 1.69 -14.04 -7.04
N ALA A 154 1.79 -15.37 -6.93
CA ALA A 154 2.59 -16.15 -7.87
C ALA A 154 2.05 -16.04 -9.30
N VAL A 155 0.73 -16.09 -9.49
CA VAL A 155 0.08 -15.87 -10.81
C VAL A 155 0.38 -14.45 -11.33
N GLU A 156 0.30 -13.46 -10.46
CA GLU A 156 0.58 -12.06 -10.75
C GLU A 156 2.04 -11.85 -11.23
N LEU A 157 3.00 -12.37 -10.47
CA LEU A 157 4.42 -12.27 -10.82
C LEU A 157 4.75 -13.03 -12.12
N LEU A 158 4.08 -14.16 -12.37
CA LEU A 158 4.20 -14.88 -13.64
C LEU A 158 3.69 -14.04 -14.81
N ALA A 159 2.55 -13.37 -14.68
CA ALA A 159 2.01 -12.46 -15.69
C ALA A 159 3.00 -11.33 -16.02
N LEU A 160 3.60 -10.71 -14.99
CA LEU A 160 4.62 -9.68 -15.16
C LEU A 160 5.91 -10.23 -15.82
N ALA A 161 6.31 -11.45 -15.47
CA ALA A 161 7.45 -12.11 -16.10
C ALA A 161 7.19 -12.36 -17.61
N VAL A 162 5.96 -12.74 -17.98
CA VAL A 162 5.58 -12.88 -19.41
C VAL A 162 5.69 -11.53 -20.12
N VAL A 163 5.18 -10.44 -19.55
CA VAL A 163 5.31 -9.07 -20.12
C VAL A 163 6.79 -8.70 -20.30
N ALA A 164 7.63 -8.97 -19.29
CA ALA A 164 9.05 -8.72 -19.35
C ALA A 164 9.74 -9.51 -20.48
N VAL A 165 9.44 -10.81 -20.61
CA VAL A 165 9.98 -11.68 -21.66
C VAL A 165 9.58 -11.19 -23.05
N LEU A 166 8.31 -10.81 -23.26
CA LEU A 166 7.82 -10.31 -24.55
C LEU A 166 8.58 -9.07 -25.02
N GLY A 167 8.98 -8.18 -24.10
CA GLY A 167 9.70 -6.96 -24.46
C GLY A 167 11.21 -7.15 -24.60
N LEU A 168 11.81 -7.99 -23.76
CA LEU A 168 13.26 -8.16 -23.69
C LEU A 168 13.84 -9.15 -24.70
N VAL A 169 13.06 -10.19 -25.09
CA VAL A 169 13.55 -11.21 -26.04
C VAL A 169 13.66 -10.68 -27.48
N LYS A 170 12.75 -9.80 -27.89
CA LYS A 170 12.78 -9.16 -29.21
C LYS A 170 12.56 -7.66 -29.05
N PRO A 171 13.53 -6.90 -28.54
CA PRO A 171 13.38 -5.47 -28.35
C PRO A 171 13.26 -4.75 -29.71
N ALA A 172 12.34 -3.78 -29.80
CA ALA A 172 12.20 -2.91 -30.97
C ALA A 172 13.27 -1.79 -30.98
N ARG A 173 13.83 -1.51 -29.81
CA ARG A 173 14.90 -0.53 -29.61
C ARG A 173 15.87 -1.00 -28.53
N PRO A 174 17.17 -0.63 -28.64
CA PRO A 174 18.16 -1.00 -27.61
C PRO A 174 17.93 -0.20 -26.32
N PHE A 175 18.40 -0.73 -25.21
CA PHE A 175 18.29 -0.07 -23.90
C PHE A 175 19.06 1.27 -23.87
N SER A 176 20.15 1.39 -24.65
CA SER A 176 20.91 2.63 -24.79
C SER A 176 20.05 3.80 -25.28
N ASP A 177 19.11 3.57 -26.20
CA ASP A 177 18.22 4.61 -26.72
C ASP A 177 17.25 5.11 -25.64
N LEU A 178 16.76 4.19 -24.80
CA LEU A 178 15.92 4.55 -23.66
C LEU A 178 16.65 5.46 -22.67
N LEU A 179 17.96 5.22 -22.49
CA LEU A 179 18.80 6.03 -21.61
C LEU A 179 19.20 7.37 -22.25
N ALA A 180 19.65 7.35 -23.50
CA ALA A 180 20.23 8.53 -24.13
C ALA A 180 19.19 9.49 -24.74
N HIS A 181 18.08 8.94 -25.23
CA HIS A 181 17.09 9.69 -26.01
C HIS A 181 15.66 9.40 -25.56
N PRO A 182 15.28 9.72 -24.28
CA PRO A 182 13.92 9.52 -23.83
C PRO A 182 12.95 10.40 -24.61
N VAL A 183 11.86 9.78 -25.11
CA VAL A 183 10.87 10.41 -26.01
C VAL A 183 9.60 10.75 -25.23
N ALA A 184 9.10 11.98 -25.41
CA ALA A 184 7.82 12.44 -24.84
C ALA A 184 6.62 11.82 -25.57
N PRO A 185 5.42 11.74 -24.96
CA PRO A 185 4.21 11.17 -25.59
C PRO A 185 3.81 11.87 -26.90
N GLY A 186 4.02 13.18 -26.99
CA GLY A 186 3.75 13.99 -28.19
C GLY A 186 4.86 13.99 -29.23
N GLY A 187 5.92 13.17 -29.07
CA GLY A 187 7.14 13.21 -29.86
C GLY A 187 8.15 14.23 -29.32
N GLY A 188 9.39 14.15 -29.80
CA GLY A 188 10.49 14.96 -29.26
C GLY A 188 11.04 14.45 -27.93
N PRO A 189 12.03 15.11 -27.31
CA PRO A 189 12.70 14.69 -26.12
C PRO A 189 11.80 14.82 -24.87
N ALA A 190 11.84 13.86 -23.97
CA ALA A 190 11.20 13.96 -22.67
C ALA A 190 11.92 15.02 -21.81
N THR A 191 11.16 15.92 -21.18
CA THR A 191 11.72 16.97 -20.34
C THR A 191 11.94 16.47 -18.91
N ILE A 192 12.95 17.02 -18.22
CA ILE A 192 13.20 16.73 -16.80
C ILE A 192 11.95 17.06 -15.96
N SER A 193 11.26 18.16 -16.27
CA SER A 193 10.03 18.55 -15.56
C SER A 193 8.93 17.48 -15.69
N ALA A 194 8.71 16.94 -16.89
CA ALA A 194 7.74 15.86 -17.10
C ALA A 194 8.10 14.59 -16.32
N VAL A 195 9.39 14.21 -16.30
CA VAL A 195 9.89 13.08 -15.52
C VAL A 195 9.68 13.31 -14.02
N MET A 196 9.97 14.50 -13.51
CA MET A 196 9.79 14.81 -12.08
C MET A 196 8.30 14.77 -11.66
N ILE A 197 7.39 15.29 -12.50
CA ILE A 197 5.95 15.22 -12.23
C ILE A 197 5.49 13.76 -12.27
N ALA A 198 5.91 12.98 -13.25
CA ALA A 198 5.57 11.57 -13.38
C ALA A 198 6.16 10.71 -12.23
N THR A 199 7.29 11.15 -11.62
CA THR A 199 7.86 10.49 -10.43
C THR A 199 6.88 10.46 -9.25
N ALA A 200 6.04 11.47 -9.09
CA ALA A 200 5.02 11.47 -8.03
C ALA A 200 4.01 10.31 -8.20
N ILE A 201 3.61 10.02 -9.44
CA ILE A 201 2.74 8.87 -9.77
C ILE A 201 3.50 7.55 -9.56
N ALA A 202 4.78 7.49 -9.96
CA ALA A 202 5.61 6.30 -9.79
C ALA A 202 5.90 5.99 -8.31
N ILE A 203 6.01 7.00 -7.42
CA ILE A 203 6.09 6.78 -5.96
C ILE A 203 4.82 6.09 -5.45
N PHE A 204 3.66 6.47 -5.98
CA PHE A 204 2.39 5.83 -5.61
C PHE A 204 2.33 4.38 -6.13
N ALA A 205 2.88 4.09 -7.31
CA ALA A 205 2.95 2.72 -7.85
C ALA A 205 3.67 1.77 -6.89
N TYR A 206 4.81 2.16 -6.32
CA TYR A 206 5.55 1.35 -5.37
C TYR A 206 4.96 1.30 -3.95
N ASN A 207 3.87 2.04 -3.69
CA ASN A 207 3.29 2.12 -2.34
C ASN A 207 2.74 0.76 -1.87
N GLY A 208 2.81 0.53 -0.54
CA GLY A 208 2.23 -0.64 0.13
C GLY A 208 3.25 -1.49 0.90
N TYR A 209 4.56 -1.37 0.65
CA TYR A 209 5.60 -2.12 1.39
C TYR A 209 5.57 -1.82 2.91
N GLY A 210 5.12 -0.62 3.31
CA GLY A 210 4.91 -0.25 4.70
C GLY A 210 3.81 -1.05 5.41
N SER A 211 2.92 -1.69 4.67
CA SER A 211 1.78 -2.44 5.22
C SER A 211 2.17 -3.59 6.16
N ALA A 212 3.41 -4.07 6.08
CA ALA A 212 3.96 -5.05 7.01
C ALA A 212 3.82 -4.62 8.49
N VAL A 213 3.83 -3.31 8.78
CA VAL A 213 3.74 -2.81 10.16
C VAL A 213 2.43 -3.19 10.87
N TYR A 214 1.32 -3.39 10.12
CA TYR A 214 0.03 -3.77 10.68
C TYR A 214 -0.05 -5.20 11.20
N PHE A 215 0.88 -6.06 10.80
CA PHE A 215 0.92 -7.48 11.20
C PHE A 215 1.90 -7.76 12.33
N GLY A 216 2.45 -6.73 12.98
CA GLY A 216 3.43 -6.88 14.06
C GLY A 216 2.94 -7.78 15.20
N GLU A 217 1.69 -7.63 15.63
CA GLU A 217 1.12 -8.43 16.74
C GLU A 217 0.83 -9.89 16.36
N GLU A 218 0.60 -10.18 15.07
CA GLU A 218 0.31 -11.54 14.56
C GLU A 218 1.58 -12.30 14.15
N THR A 219 2.77 -11.63 14.17
CA THR A 219 4.04 -12.16 13.67
C THR A 219 4.96 -12.60 14.81
N LYS A 220 5.60 -13.76 14.61
CA LYS A 220 6.70 -14.21 15.47
C LYS A 220 7.97 -13.41 15.18
N ASP A 221 8.73 -13.01 16.21
CA ASP A 221 9.91 -12.12 16.10
C ASP A 221 9.57 -10.84 15.29
N ALA A 222 8.51 -10.14 15.71
CA ALA A 222 7.93 -9.03 14.99
C ALA A 222 8.94 -7.92 14.66
N GLY A 223 9.82 -7.57 15.59
CA GLY A 223 10.78 -6.48 15.39
C GLY A 223 11.75 -6.71 14.22
N ARG A 224 12.24 -7.93 14.02
CA ARG A 224 13.08 -8.26 12.84
C ARG A 224 12.23 -8.64 11.62
N GLY A 225 11.10 -9.32 11.86
CA GLY A 225 10.20 -9.78 10.83
C GLY A 225 9.62 -8.64 10.01
N VAL A 226 9.10 -7.59 10.68
CA VAL A 226 8.54 -6.40 10.03
C VAL A 226 9.60 -5.68 9.19
N ALA A 227 10.79 -5.42 9.76
CA ALA A 227 11.84 -4.75 9.02
C ALA A 227 12.25 -5.51 7.74
N ARG A 228 12.41 -6.84 7.84
CA ARG A 228 12.72 -7.69 6.68
C ARG A 228 11.61 -7.67 5.64
N ALA A 229 10.34 -7.77 6.06
CA ALA A 229 9.21 -7.76 5.13
C ALA A 229 9.07 -6.43 4.39
N VAL A 230 9.30 -5.29 5.06
CA VAL A 230 9.32 -3.97 4.43
C VAL A 230 10.42 -3.87 3.38
N LEU A 231 11.66 -4.21 3.74
CA LEU A 231 12.82 -4.06 2.84
C LEU A 231 12.76 -5.05 1.66
N MET A 232 12.42 -6.31 1.93
CA MET A 232 12.24 -7.32 0.86
C MET A 232 11.03 -6.99 0.00
N GLY A 233 9.93 -6.52 0.61
CA GLY A 233 8.73 -6.10 -0.09
C GLY A 233 9.05 -5.02 -1.13
N LEU A 234 9.73 -3.95 -0.72
CA LEU A 234 10.15 -2.92 -1.67
C LEU A 234 11.09 -3.48 -2.75
N GLY A 235 12.10 -4.26 -2.38
CA GLY A 235 13.06 -4.82 -3.36
C GLY A 235 12.37 -5.66 -4.43
N VAL A 236 11.45 -6.55 -4.04
CA VAL A 236 10.65 -7.35 -4.98
C VAL A 236 9.75 -6.47 -5.83
N THR A 237 9.07 -5.48 -5.23
CA THR A 237 8.19 -4.55 -5.94
C THR A 237 8.93 -3.76 -7.01
N VAL A 238 10.08 -3.16 -6.67
CA VAL A 238 10.89 -2.40 -7.63
C VAL A 238 11.28 -3.27 -8.83
N LEU A 239 11.72 -4.50 -8.61
CA LEU A 239 12.05 -5.41 -9.70
C LEU A 239 10.82 -5.83 -10.51
N ALA A 240 9.72 -6.16 -9.81
CA ALA A 240 8.49 -6.62 -10.43
C ALA A 240 7.75 -5.53 -11.25
N GLU A 241 8.04 -4.25 -11.01
CA GLU A 241 7.44 -3.14 -11.76
C GLU A 241 8.40 -2.51 -12.77
N LEU A 242 9.63 -2.19 -12.35
CA LEU A 242 10.59 -1.53 -13.22
C LEU A 242 11.01 -2.41 -14.42
N ILE A 243 11.18 -3.72 -14.23
CA ILE A 243 11.58 -4.62 -15.30
C ILE A 243 10.49 -4.72 -16.39
N PRO A 244 9.20 -5.01 -16.07
CA PRO A 244 8.16 -5.05 -17.10
C PRO A 244 7.93 -3.69 -17.77
N VAL A 245 7.93 -2.57 -17.03
CA VAL A 245 7.80 -1.23 -17.62
C VAL A 245 8.94 -0.95 -18.63
N THR A 246 10.17 -1.27 -18.25
CA THR A 246 11.34 -1.16 -19.14
C THR A 246 11.19 -2.05 -20.38
N ALA A 247 10.73 -3.30 -20.18
CA ALA A 247 10.49 -4.25 -21.25
C ALA A 247 9.42 -3.75 -22.24
N VAL A 248 8.32 -3.17 -21.76
CA VAL A 248 7.28 -2.56 -22.58
C VAL A 248 7.86 -1.41 -23.41
N LEU A 249 8.64 -0.52 -22.80
CA LEU A 249 9.27 0.59 -23.50
C LEU A 249 10.27 0.15 -24.57
N MET A 250 11.06 -0.90 -24.27
CA MET A 250 12.00 -1.46 -25.25
C MET A 250 11.29 -2.26 -26.34
N GLY A 251 10.25 -3.01 -25.96
CA GLY A 251 9.61 -3.97 -26.82
C GLY A 251 8.44 -3.44 -27.64
N ALA A 252 7.81 -2.33 -27.30
CA ALA A 252 6.70 -1.80 -28.08
C ALA A 252 7.10 -1.49 -29.51
N PRO A 253 6.38 -1.97 -30.55
CA PRO A 253 6.73 -1.70 -31.95
C PRO A 253 6.79 -0.21 -32.26
N ASP A 254 5.78 0.52 -31.80
CA ASP A 254 5.71 1.99 -31.94
C ASP A 254 5.33 2.64 -30.61
N LEU A 255 6.16 3.59 -30.14
CA LEU A 255 5.93 4.32 -28.89
C LEU A 255 4.78 5.33 -29.01
N GLY A 256 4.63 5.96 -30.18
CA GLY A 256 3.55 6.91 -30.41
C GLY A 256 2.18 6.22 -30.24
N THR A 257 1.98 5.07 -30.87
CA THR A 257 0.76 4.27 -30.72
C THR A 257 0.60 3.77 -29.28
N LEU A 258 1.69 3.33 -28.64
CA LEU A 258 1.64 2.89 -27.23
C LEU A 258 1.08 4.00 -26.32
N PHE A 259 1.65 5.20 -26.38
CA PHE A 259 1.27 6.32 -25.50
C PHE A 259 -0.13 6.89 -25.77
N ASN A 260 -0.66 6.70 -26.98
CA ASN A 260 -2.01 7.12 -27.35
C ASN A 260 -3.06 5.99 -27.23
N SER A 261 -2.64 4.79 -26.86
CA SER A 261 -3.56 3.65 -26.67
C SER A 261 -4.37 3.82 -25.38
N PRO A 262 -5.70 3.61 -25.39
CA PRO A 262 -6.52 3.60 -24.20
C PRO A 262 -6.11 2.51 -23.19
N ASN A 263 -5.56 1.39 -23.68
CA ASN A 263 -4.99 0.32 -22.88
C ASN A 263 -3.59 -0.02 -23.38
N MET A 264 -2.60 0.68 -22.86
CA MET A 264 -1.20 0.60 -23.32
C MET A 264 -0.61 -0.80 -23.20
N LEU A 265 -0.87 -1.48 -22.09
CA LEU A 265 -0.32 -2.82 -21.84
C LEU A 265 -0.98 -3.86 -22.72
N SER A 266 -2.29 -3.79 -22.94
CA SER A 266 -3.02 -4.66 -23.86
C SER A 266 -2.53 -4.47 -25.31
N TYR A 267 -2.37 -3.21 -25.76
CA TYR A 267 -1.74 -2.92 -27.06
C TYR A 267 -0.38 -3.62 -27.21
N PHE A 268 0.49 -3.46 -26.20
CA PHE A 268 1.81 -4.08 -26.22
C PHE A 268 1.73 -5.62 -26.29
N VAL A 269 0.90 -6.21 -25.42
CA VAL A 269 0.75 -7.67 -25.38
C VAL A 269 0.16 -8.22 -26.68
N GLN A 270 -0.86 -7.57 -27.23
CA GLN A 270 -1.46 -7.97 -28.50
C GLN A 270 -0.45 -7.90 -29.66
N ALA A 271 0.31 -6.80 -29.73
CA ALA A 271 1.30 -6.61 -30.77
C ALA A 271 2.47 -7.62 -30.72
N ARG A 272 2.76 -8.18 -29.54
CA ARG A 272 3.89 -9.10 -29.34
C ARG A 272 3.50 -10.56 -29.15
N GLY A 273 2.34 -10.82 -28.57
CA GLY A 273 1.89 -12.17 -28.19
C GLY A 273 0.53 -12.57 -28.75
N GLY A 274 -0.17 -11.65 -29.40
CA GLY A 274 -1.49 -11.89 -29.98
C GLY A 274 -2.64 -11.75 -28.97
N THR A 275 -3.86 -11.80 -29.48
CA THR A 275 -5.10 -11.54 -28.71
C THR A 275 -5.37 -12.59 -27.64
N THR A 276 -5.04 -13.85 -27.88
CA THR A 276 -5.23 -14.95 -26.91
C THR A 276 -4.39 -14.70 -25.65
N LEU A 277 -3.11 -14.32 -25.82
CA LEU A 277 -2.22 -14.03 -24.69
C LEU A 277 -2.69 -12.78 -23.93
N ASP A 278 -3.17 -11.74 -24.61
CA ASP A 278 -3.75 -10.56 -23.98
C ASP A 278 -4.97 -10.90 -23.13
N THR A 279 -5.88 -11.75 -23.61
CA THR A 279 -7.03 -12.22 -22.84
C THR A 279 -6.59 -12.97 -21.56
N VAL A 280 -5.61 -13.87 -21.67
CA VAL A 280 -5.09 -14.63 -20.53
C VAL A 280 -4.44 -13.70 -19.51
N LEU A 281 -3.61 -12.75 -19.96
CA LEU A 281 -2.98 -11.78 -19.06
C LEU A 281 -3.98 -10.83 -18.43
N SER A 282 -5.00 -10.37 -19.15
CA SER A 282 -6.09 -9.56 -18.60
C SER A 282 -6.84 -10.27 -17.48
N LEU A 283 -7.11 -11.57 -17.63
CA LEU A 283 -7.71 -12.39 -16.56
C LEU A 283 -6.76 -12.53 -15.36
N ALA A 284 -5.47 -12.76 -15.60
CA ALA A 284 -4.47 -12.84 -14.53
C ALA A 284 -4.37 -11.51 -13.76
N VAL A 285 -4.44 -10.37 -14.45
CA VAL A 285 -4.46 -9.03 -13.83
C VAL A 285 -5.75 -8.82 -13.02
N ALA A 286 -6.92 -9.22 -13.53
CA ALA A 286 -8.16 -9.14 -12.76
C ALA A 286 -8.06 -9.95 -11.45
N LEU A 287 -7.49 -11.16 -11.51
CA LEU A 287 -7.23 -11.98 -10.31
C LEU A 287 -6.23 -11.31 -9.36
N ALA A 288 -5.17 -10.67 -9.89
CA ALA A 288 -4.22 -9.91 -9.10
C ALA A 288 -4.89 -8.75 -8.34
N ILE A 289 -5.79 -8.01 -9.00
CA ILE A 289 -6.54 -6.92 -8.38
C ILE A 289 -7.47 -7.45 -7.28
N ILE A 290 -8.17 -8.58 -7.50
CA ILE A 290 -9.01 -9.23 -6.47
C ILE A 290 -8.15 -9.61 -5.25
N ASN A 291 -6.96 -10.15 -5.48
CA ASN A 291 -6.00 -10.47 -4.43
C ASN A 291 -5.55 -9.22 -3.64
N ALA A 292 -5.28 -8.12 -4.34
CA ALA A 292 -4.94 -6.84 -3.71
C ALA A 292 -6.08 -6.34 -2.81
N VAL A 293 -7.34 -6.39 -3.28
CA VAL A 293 -8.52 -6.04 -2.47
C VAL A 293 -8.55 -6.87 -1.18
N LEU A 294 -8.35 -8.19 -1.26
CA LEU A 294 -8.30 -9.07 -0.09
C LEU A 294 -7.19 -8.64 0.88
N ALA A 295 -5.98 -8.44 0.37
CA ALA A 295 -4.83 -8.05 1.19
C ALA A 295 -5.02 -6.68 1.86
N ILE A 296 -5.59 -5.69 1.14
CA ILE A 296 -5.85 -4.37 1.69
C ILE A 296 -6.98 -4.41 2.73
N VAL A 297 -8.02 -5.24 2.55
CA VAL A 297 -9.05 -5.48 3.58
C VAL A 297 -8.42 -6.07 4.85
N LEU A 298 -7.49 -7.02 4.71
CA LEU A 298 -6.75 -7.55 5.86
C LEU A 298 -6.00 -6.46 6.63
N ILE A 299 -5.30 -5.58 5.95
CA ILE A 299 -4.56 -4.44 6.53
C ILE A 299 -5.51 -3.47 7.21
N SER A 300 -6.52 -2.99 6.48
CA SER A 300 -7.49 -1.99 6.94
C SER A 300 -8.25 -2.46 8.18
N SER A 301 -8.57 -3.75 8.22
CA SER A 301 -9.25 -4.34 9.38
C SER A 301 -8.41 -4.30 10.66
N ARG A 302 -7.08 -4.43 10.57
CA ARG A 302 -6.17 -4.31 11.73
C ARG A 302 -6.13 -2.89 12.26
N LEU A 303 -6.06 -1.91 11.37
CA LEU A 303 -6.16 -0.49 11.72
C LEU A 303 -7.47 -0.18 12.45
N VAL A 304 -8.61 -0.59 11.89
CA VAL A 304 -9.94 -0.36 12.45
C VAL A 304 -10.09 -1.08 13.80
N PHE A 305 -9.66 -2.34 13.90
CA PHE A 305 -9.63 -3.09 15.15
C PHE A 305 -8.80 -2.39 16.23
N SER A 306 -7.58 -1.99 15.90
CA SER A 306 -6.68 -1.34 16.83
C SER A 306 -7.26 -0.01 17.34
N SER A 307 -7.92 0.78 16.46
CA SER A 307 -8.59 2.01 16.86
C SER A 307 -9.71 1.77 17.89
N GLY A 308 -10.46 0.67 17.75
CA GLY A 308 -11.49 0.25 18.71
C GLY A 308 -10.89 -0.19 20.03
N ARG A 309 -9.82 -0.99 20.01
CA ARG A 309 -9.08 -1.45 21.19
C ARG A 309 -8.47 -0.28 21.97
N ASP A 310 -7.94 0.69 21.27
CA ASP A 310 -7.35 1.91 21.82
C ASP A 310 -8.40 2.94 22.27
N ARG A 311 -9.67 2.58 22.26
CA ARG A 311 -10.79 3.40 22.73
C ARG A 311 -10.94 4.74 22.01
N ALA A 312 -10.67 4.78 20.73
CA ALA A 312 -10.82 5.97 19.90
C ALA A 312 -12.27 6.44 19.75
N TRP A 313 -13.25 5.55 19.92
CA TRP A 313 -14.66 5.74 19.59
C TRP A 313 -15.58 5.68 20.84
N PRO A 314 -16.91 5.86 20.70
CA PRO A 314 -17.87 5.58 21.77
C PRO A 314 -17.81 4.12 22.25
N LYS A 315 -18.17 3.84 23.52
CA LYS A 315 -18.00 2.54 24.16
C LYS A 315 -18.58 1.35 23.38
N ALA A 316 -19.79 1.51 22.80
CA ALA A 316 -20.41 0.44 22.00
C ALA A 316 -19.61 0.14 20.73
N MET A 317 -19.18 1.16 20.02
CA MET A 317 -18.37 1.05 18.80
C MET A 317 -16.99 0.43 19.09
N ASN A 318 -16.32 0.88 20.16
CA ASN A 318 -15.05 0.28 20.59
C ASN A 318 -15.17 -1.20 20.85
N ARG A 319 -16.24 -1.62 21.56
CA ARG A 319 -16.50 -3.05 21.85
C ARG A 319 -16.73 -3.85 20.58
N ALA A 320 -17.47 -3.31 19.62
CA ALA A 320 -17.77 -3.98 18.35
C ALA A 320 -16.50 -4.10 17.49
N LEU A 321 -15.75 -3.01 17.29
CA LEU A 321 -14.57 -2.99 16.42
C LEU A 321 -13.41 -3.81 17.01
N ALA A 322 -13.28 -3.88 18.34
CA ALA A 322 -12.28 -4.70 19.02
C ALA A 322 -12.69 -6.17 19.18
N ALA A 323 -13.80 -6.62 18.59
CA ALA A 323 -14.25 -8.01 18.70
C ALA A 323 -13.38 -8.95 17.85
N VAL A 324 -12.84 -10.00 18.48
CA VAL A 324 -12.04 -11.04 17.83
C VAL A 324 -12.90 -12.30 17.65
N HIS A 325 -12.83 -12.92 16.48
CA HIS A 325 -13.60 -14.13 16.18
C HIS A 325 -13.07 -15.32 17.00
N PRO A 326 -13.92 -16.04 17.77
CA PRO A 326 -13.45 -17.05 18.72
C PRO A 326 -12.72 -18.23 18.06
N LYS A 327 -13.11 -18.62 16.84
CA LYS A 327 -12.50 -19.73 16.10
C LYS A 327 -11.28 -19.29 15.28
N PHE A 328 -11.36 -18.17 14.58
CA PHE A 328 -10.33 -17.75 13.63
C PHE A 328 -9.28 -16.80 14.23
N GLY A 329 -9.58 -16.17 15.37
CA GLY A 329 -8.66 -15.22 16.02
C GLY A 329 -8.44 -13.93 15.21
N THR A 330 -9.38 -13.56 14.34
CA THR A 330 -9.34 -12.40 13.44
C THR A 330 -10.34 -11.33 13.87
N PRO A 331 -10.12 -10.04 13.54
CA PRO A 331 -11.00 -8.93 13.92
C PRO A 331 -12.24 -8.86 13.00
N TRP A 332 -13.14 -9.83 13.09
CA TRP A 332 -14.21 -10.07 12.12
C TRP A 332 -15.17 -8.89 11.91
N VAL A 333 -15.55 -8.17 12.98
CA VAL A 333 -16.44 -7.00 12.86
C VAL A 333 -15.76 -5.87 12.11
N ALA A 334 -14.50 -5.57 12.45
CA ALA A 334 -13.71 -4.56 11.73
C ALA A 334 -13.51 -4.94 10.27
N THR A 335 -13.28 -6.23 9.98
CA THR A 335 -13.10 -6.77 8.62
C THR A 335 -14.36 -6.58 7.78
N LEU A 336 -15.52 -7.01 8.29
CA LEU A 336 -16.79 -6.86 7.58
C LEU A 336 -17.18 -5.39 7.41
N ALA A 337 -17.02 -4.56 8.46
CA ALA A 337 -17.29 -3.14 8.38
C ALA A 337 -16.46 -2.46 7.27
N THR A 338 -15.16 -2.76 7.20
CA THR A 338 -14.27 -2.25 6.13
C THR A 338 -14.78 -2.63 4.74
N GLY A 339 -15.10 -3.92 4.53
CA GLY A 339 -15.57 -4.40 3.22
C GLY A 339 -16.92 -3.82 2.81
N PHE A 340 -17.88 -3.73 3.72
CA PHE A 340 -19.20 -3.17 3.42
C PHE A 340 -19.15 -1.66 3.14
N ILE A 341 -18.35 -0.90 3.90
CA ILE A 341 -18.17 0.54 3.63
C ILE A 341 -17.46 0.73 2.28
N ALA A 342 -16.42 -0.04 2.00
CA ALA A 342 -15.73 0.01 0.71
C ALA A 342 -16.67 -0.36 -0.46
N ALA A 343 -17.51 -1.37 -0.28
CA ALA A 343 -18.51 -1.76 -1.27
C ALA A 343 -19.49 -0.62 -1.60
N ALA A 344 -19.95 0.12 -0.59
CA ALA A 344 -20.78 1.30 -0.79
C ALA A 344 -20.03 2.43 -1.52
N LEU A 345 -18.74 2.61 -1.23
CA LEU A 345 -17.89 3.63 -1.87
C LEU A 345 -17.56 3.32 -3.33
N CYS A 346 -17.73 2.09 -3.81
CA CYS A 346 -17.57 1.76 -5.22
C CYS A 346 -18.56 2.48 -6.16
N PHE A 347 -19.61 3.10 -5.61
CA PHE A 347 -20.58 3.91 -6.36
C PHE A 347 -20.24 5.41 -6.36
N VAL A 348 -19.16 5.82 -5.72
CA VAL A 348 -18.62 7.19 -5.75
C VAL A 348 -17.66 7.30 -6.93
N ASP A 349 -17.50 8.52 -7.47
CA ASP A 349 -16.59 8.80 -8.57
C ASP A 349 -15.15 8.33 -8.26
N PRO A 350 -14.57 7.45 -9.09
CA PRO A 350 -13.23 6.90 -8.86
C PRO A 350 -12.13 7.96 -8.77
N GLN A 351 -12.28 9.06 -9.47
CA GLN A 351 -11.31 10.14 -9.48
C GLN A 351 -11.23 10.83 -8.12
N ILE A 352 -12.39 11.09 -7.49
CA ILE A 352 -12.45 11.66 -6.14
C ILE A 352 -11.77 10.71 -5.14
N LEU A 353 -12.08 9.41 -5.21
CA LEU A 353 -11.50 8.42 -4.31
C LEU A 353 -9.97 8.36 -4.43
N THR A 354 -9.44 8.32 -5.66
CA THR A 354 -8.01 8.23 -5.94
C THR A 354 -7.25 9.46 -5.47
N VAL A 355 -7.81 10.65 -5.73
CA VAL A 355 -7.20 11.93 -5.39
C VAL A 355 -7.01 12.10 -3.88
N VAL A 356 -8.05 11.81 -3.10
CA VAL A 356 -7.99 11.90 -1.64
C VAL A 356 -6.98 10.90 -1.07
N THR A 357 -6.94 9.70 -1.63
CA THR A 357 -6.06 8.62 -1.18
C THR A 357 -4.58 8.96 -1.34
N SER A 358 -4.17 9.41 -2.53
CA SER A 358 -2.75 9.65 -2.83
C SER A 358 -2.14 10.77 -1.98
N THR A 359 -2.82 11.90 -1.85
CA THR A 359 -2.34 13.02 -1.03
C THR A 359 -2.27 12.67 0.45
N SER A 360 -3.25 11.91 0.96
CA SER A 360 -3.29 11.47 2.35
C SER A 360 -2.08 10.60 2.72
N ILE A 361 -1.67 9.70 1.84
CA ILE A 361 -0.48 8.86 2.05
C ILE A 361 0.79 9.69 2.16
N VAL A 362 0.96 10.71 1.31
CA VAL A 362 2.13 11.61 1.34
C VAL A 362 2.23 12.33 2.68
N VAL A 363 1.10 12.81 3.22
CA VAL A 363 1.07 13.48 4.54
C VAL A 363 1.45 12.49 5.66
N VAL A 364 0.95 11.26 5.62
CA VAL A 364 1.31 10.22 6.61
C VAL A 364 2.79 9.87 6.51
N TYR A 365 3.34 9.71 5.32
CA TYR A 365 4.76 9.44 5.11
C TYR A 365 5.65 10.56 5.67
N ALA A 366 5.25 11.82 5.47
CA ALA A 366 5.95 12.96 6.07
C ALA A 366 5.91 12.89 7.61
N ALA A 367 4.75 12.54 8.20
CA ALA A 367 4.65 12.36 9.64
C ALA A 367 5.56 11.23 10.15
N LEU A 368 5.68 10.11 9.43
CA LEU A 368 6.59 9.02 9.80
C LEU A 368 8.07 9.43 9.71
N CYS A 369 8.46 10.18 8.68
CA CYS A 369 9.83 10.72 8.58
C CYS A 369 10.17 11.63 9.75
N LEU A 370 9.26 12.54 10.11
CA LEU A 370 9.40 13.39 11.30
C LEU A 370 9.44 12.54 12.58
N GLY A 371 8.58 11.52 12.66
CA GLY A 371 8.56 10.54 13.74
C GLY A 371 9.87 9.79 13.90
N ALA A 372 10.52 9.39 12.80
CA ALA A 372 11.85 8.76 12.84
C ALA A 372 12.93 9.69 13.38
N ILE A 373 12.92 10.95 12.94
CA ILE A 373 13.89 11.97 13.42
C ILE A 373 13.70 12.25 14.91
N LEU A 374 12.45 12.55 15.32
CA LEU A 374 12.14 12.91 16.71
C LEU A 374 12.23 11.68 17.63
N GLY A 375 11.79 10.50 17.18
CA GLY A 375 11.86 9.25 17.92
C GLY A 375 13.30 8.83 18.26
N ARG A 376 14.25 9.04 17.34
CA ARG A 376 15.68 8.82 17.66
C ARG A 376 16.23 9.86 18.63
N ARG A 377 15.85 11.14 18.49
CA ARG A 377 16.31 12.21 19.39
C ARG A 377 15.76 12.05 20.80
N SER A 378 14.52 11.60 20.94
CA SER A 378 13.88 11.37 22.25
C SER A 378 14.22 10.03 22.88
N GLY A 379 14.89 9.12 22.15
CA GLY A 379 15.15 7.76 22.59
C GLY A 379 13.96 6.80 22.43
N ALA A 380 12.81 7.25 21.91
CA ALA A 380 11.60 6.42 21.77
C ALA A 380 11.82 5.18 20.86
N THR A 381 12.75 5.26 19.90
CA THR A 381 13.11 4.13 19.02
C THR A 381 14.31 3.32 19.52
N ALA A 382 14.75 3.49 20.77
CA ALA A 382 15.95 2.80 21.31
C ALA A 382 15.83 1.28 21.27
N GLY A 383 14.62 0.74 21.46
CA GLY A 383 14.31 -0.70 21.41
C GLY A 383 14.20 -1.32 20.01
N ALA A 384 14.40 -0.55 18.93
CA ALA A 384 14.32 -1.07 17.57
C ALA A 384 15.38 -2.16 17.32
N LYS A 385 14.94 -3.35 16.86
CA LYS A 385 15.83 -4.47 16.47
C LYS A 385 16.50 -4.23 15.10
N TYR A 386 15.98 -3.27 14.31
CA TYR A 386 16.59 -2.78 13.07
C TYR A 386 16.78 -1.27 13.17
N ARG A 387 17.94 -0.79 12.77
CA ARG A 387 18.27 0.64 12.69
C ARG A 387 18.65 1.00 11.26
N MET A 388 18.02 2.03 10.70
CA MET A 388 18.34 2.49 9.35
C MET A 388 19.79 2.98 9.28
N PRO A 389 20.51 2.64 8.19
CA PRO A 389 21.86 3.15 7.94
C PRO A 389 21.83 4.64 7.60
N GLY A 390 22.93 5.35 7.85
CA GLY A 390 23.11 6.74 7.40
C GLY A 390 22.09 7.74 7.95
N PHE A 391 21.56 7.52 9.16
CA PHE A 391 20.65 8.50 9.78
C PHE A 391 21.37 9.86 9.96
N PRO A 392 20.73 11.02 9.67
CA PRO A 392 19.32 11.22 9.29
C PRO A 392 19.07 11.33 7.78
N ILE A 393 19.97 10.84 6.92
CA ILE A 393 19.88 11.02 5.46
C ILE A 393 18.54 10.49 4.93
N ALA A 394 18.16 9.25 5.29
CA ALA A 394 16.97 8.62 4.77
C ALA A 394 15.68 9.41 5.02
N PRO A 395 15.32 9.78 6.26
CA PRO A 395 14.10 10.54 6.50
C PRO A 395 14.16 11.96 5.91
N VAL A 396 15.34 12.59 5.82
CA VAL A 396 15.49 13.94 5.25
C VAL A 396 15.28 13.92 3.74
N VAL A 397 15.91 12.98 3.02
CA VAL A 397 15.72 12.84 1.57
C VAL A 397 14.27 12.51 1.24
N ALA A 398 13.66 11.59 2.00
CA ALA A 398 12.24 11.28 1.84
C ALA A 398 11.36 12.51 2.08
N LEU A 399 11.60 13.31 3.12
CA LEU A 399 10.84 14.55 3.38
C LEU A 399 10.97 15.56 2.24
N VAL A 400 12.16 15.73 1.66
CA VAL A 400 12.35 16.63 0.50
C VAL A 400 11.55 16.15 -0.71
N ALA A 401 11.57 14.85 -1.00
CA ALA A 401 10.79 14.27 -2.09
C ALA A 401 9.27 14.42 -1.85
N LEU A 402 8.80 14.14 -0.63
CA LEU A 402 7.39 14.30 -0.26
C LEU A 402 6.94 15.77 -0.30
N ALA A 403 7.79 16.71 0.15
CA ALA A 403 7.53 18.14 0.04
C ALA A 403 7.39 18.58 -1.43
N PHE A 404 8.22 18.03 -2.32
CA PHE A 404 8.09 18.25 -3.76
C PHE A 404 6.74 17.73 -4.29
N VAL A 405 6.30 16.54 -3.90
CA VAL A 405 4.98 15.99 -4.29
C VAL A 405 3.84 16.88 -3.79
N LEU A 406 3.91 17.37 -2.54
CA LEU A 406 2.92 18.31 -1.99
C LEU A 406 2.93 19.65 -2.74
N TYR A 407 4.10 20.14 -3.15
CA TYR A 407 4.21 21.34 -3.98
C TYR A 407 3.55 21.14 -5.35
N VAL A 408 3.80 20.01 -6.02
CA VAL A 408 3.15 19.67 -7.31
C VAL A 408 1.63 19.64 -7.12
N ASN A 409 1.12 18.99 -6.08
CA ASN A 409 -0.31 18.97 -5.78
C ASN A 409 -0.87 20.39 -5.50
N ALA A 410 -0.11 21.25 -4.83
CA ALA A 410 -0.54 22.63 -4.56
C ALA A 410 -0.59 23.51 -5.82
N THR A 411 0.17 23.18 -6.84
CA THR A 411 0.17 23.89 -8.14
C THR A 411 -0.92 23.41 -9.10
N ASP A 412 -1.42 22.17 -8.91
CA ASP A 412 -2.50 21.62 -9.73
C ASP A 412 -3.89 22.05 -9.20
N PRO A 413 -4.64 22.91 -9.92
CA PRO A 413 -5.93 23.40 -9.47
C PRO A 413 -7.05 22.38 -9.62
N VAL A 414 -6.90 21.37 -10.49
CA VAL A 414 -7.99 20.46 -10.86
C VAL A 414 -8.07 19.29 -9.90
N ILE A 415 -6.93 18.68 -9.58
CA ILE A 415 -6.86 17.44 -8.81
C ILE A 415 -6.10 17.67 -7.50
N GLY A 416 -4.94 18.29 -7.55
CA GLY A 416 -4.02 18.40 -6.43
C GLY A 416 -4.55 19.26 -5.28
N ARG A 417 -5.01 20.50 -5.56
CA ARG A 417 -5.57 21.40 -4.53
C ARG A 417 -6.80 20.83 -3.84
N PRO A 418 -7.82 20.29 -4.54
CA PRO A 418 -8.93 19.63 -3.87
C PRO A 418 -8.50 18.50 -2.93
N SER A 419 -7.53 17.68 -3.34
CA SER A 419 -7.05 16.58 -2.49
C SER A 419 -6.36 17.06 -1.22
N LEU A 420 -5.56 18.13 -1.31
CA LEU A 420 -4.95 18.78 -0.14
C LEU A 420 -6.01 19.34 0.82
N ILE A 421 -7.04 19.99 0.29
CA ILE A 421 -8.14 20.55 1.10
C ILE A 421 -8.89 19.43 1.83
N VAL A 422 -9.24 18.34 1.12
CA VAL A 422 -9.95 17.21 1.74
C VAL A 422 -9.07 16.53 2.79
N THR A 423 -7.79 16.29 2.51
CA THR A 423 -6.86 15.70 3.48
C THR A 423 -6.70 16.58 4.72
N ALA A 424 -6.57 17.90 4.52
CA ALA A 424 -6.51 18.85 5.62
C ALA A 424 -7.82 18.90 6.43
N ALA A 425 -8.98 18.80 5.77
CA ALA A 425 -10.26 18.74 6.45
C ALA A 425 -10.40 17.48 7.31
N ILE A 426 -9.97 16.31 6.80
CA ILE A 426 -9.96 15.05 7.55
C ILE A 426 -9.05 15.20 8.79
N ALA A 427 -7.85 15.73 8.62
CA ALA A 427 -6.92 15.98 9.72
C ALA A 427 -7.49 16.94 10.77
N LEU A 428 -8.15 18.01 10.33
CA LEU A 428 -8.79 18.99 11.20
C LEU A 428 -9.98 18.39 11.96
N LEU A 429 -10.82 17.60 11.30
CA LEU A 429 -11.93 16.89 11.96
C LEU A 429 -11.42 15.91 13.01
N ALA A 430 -10.35 15.17 12.72
CA ALA A 430 -9.69 14.30 13.69
C ALA A 430 -9.14 15.11 14.88
N LEU A 431 -8.50 16.25 14.64
CA LEU A 431 -8.00 17.15 15.68
C LEU A 431 -9.14 17.67 16.56
N VAL A 432 -10.22 18.17 15.96
CA VAL A 432 -11.39 18.67 16.70
C VAL A 432 -12.00 17.56 17.55
N TYR A 433 -12.19 16.37 16.99
CA TYR A 433 -12.68 15.21 17.75
C TYR A 433 -11.76 14.85 18.92
N TYR A 434 -10.45 14.86 18.71
CA TYR A 434 -9.46 14.61 19.77
C TYR A 434 -9.60 15.62 20.90
N LEU A 435 -9.66 16.93 20.59
CA LEU A 435 -9.72 18.00 21.58
C LEU A 435 -11.05 18.04 22.34
N VAL A 436 -12.17 17.88 21.61
CA VAL A 436 -13.53 18.02 22.18
C VAL A 436 -14.00 16.75 22.87
N VAL A 437 -13.73 15.58 22.29
CA VAL A 437 -14.29 14.32 22.76
C VAL A 437 -13.28 13.53 23.60
N LEU A 438 -12.10 13.24 23.05
CA LEU A 438 -11.17 12.33 23.71
C LEU A 438 -10.49 12.97 24.92
N ARG A 439 -10.09 14.22 24.82
CA ARG A 439 -9.47 14.93 25.94
C ARG A 439 -10.42 15.02 27.15
N ARG A 440 -11.73 15.20 26.90
CA ARG A 440 -12.76 15.24 27.97
C ARG A 440 -13.07 13.86 28.57
N ARG A 441 -12.77 12.75 27.87
CA ARG A 441 -13.00 11.37 28.34
C ARG A 441 -11.82 10.76 29.09
N GLY A 442 -10.83 11.53 29.52
CA GLY A 442 -9.63 11.03 30.20
C GLY A 442 -8.48 10.67 29.24
N GLY A 443 -8.60 11.08 27.99
CA GLY A 443 -7.57 10.92 26.96
C GLY A 443 -7.68 9.62 26.16
N TRP A 444 -6.92 9.59 25.07
CA TRP A 444 -6.78 8.42 24.20
C TRP A 444 -5.75 7.45 24.80
N GLN A 445 -6.10 6.15 24.84
CA GLN A 445 -5.26 5.09 25.42
C GLN A 445 -4.69 4.27 24.26
N LEU A 446 -3.38 4.30 24.12
CA LEU A 446 -2.65 3.41 23.21
C LEU A 446 -2.40 2.08 23.94
N SER A 447 -2.79 0.97 23.33
CA SER A 447 -2.43 -0.36 23.83
C SER A 447 -0.92 -0.55 23.75
N GLU A 448 -0.32 -1.10 24.77
CA GLU A 448 1.07 -1.55 24.72
C GLU A 448 1.17 -2.74 23.78
N ALA A 449 2.24 -2.80 22.98
CA ALA A 449 2.58 -4.01 22.25
C ALA A 449 2.79 -5.11 23.30
N VAL A 450 2.13 -6.26 23.12
CA VAL A 450 2.32 -7.40 24.04
C VAL A 450 3.78 -7.83 23.89
N GLU A 451 4.62 -7.53 24.88
CA GLU A 451 5.98 -8.05 24.94
C GLU A 451 5.93 -9.57 24.91
N GLU A 452 6.85 -10.19 24.20
CA GLU A 452 7.06 -11.64 24.31
C GLU A 452 7.49 -11.92 25.75
N GLU A 453 6.58 -12.38 26.61
CA GLU A 453 6.98 -13.18 27.76
C GLU A 453 7.78 -14.37 27.19
N GLU A 454 9.08 -14.40 27.44
CA GLU A 454 9.89 -15.59 27.29
C GLU A 454 9.15 -16.68 28.07
N VAL A 455 8.44 -17.56 27.37
CA VAL A 455 7.90 -18.78 27.98
C VAL A 455 9.12 -19.55 28.42
N ALA A 456 9.46 -19.43 29.70
CA ALA A 456 10.48 -20.24 30.32
C ALA A 456 10.21 -21.70 29.94
N PRO A 457 11.21 -22.46 29.44
CA PRO A 457 11.02 -23.84 29.09
C PRO A 457 10.45 -24.57 30.31
N ALA A 458 9.31 -25.26 30.12
CA ALA A 458 8.69 -26.05 31.19
C ALA A 458 9.75 -26.96 31.81
N PRO A 459 9.87 -27.01 33.13
CA PRO A 459 10.84 -27.86 33.80
C PRO A 459 10.68 -29.29 33.30
N VAL A 460 11.77 -29.85 32.77
CA VAL A 460 11.87 -31.24 32.37
C VAL A 460 11.53 -32.05 33.63
N ARG A 461 10.38 -32.72 33.63
CA ARG A 461 10.09 -33.71 34.67
C ARG A 461 11.09 -34.86 34.47
N GLU A 462 12.10 -34.89 35.30
CA GLU A 462 12.92 -36.06 35.47
C GLU A 462 12.02 -37.19 35.96
N THR A 463 11.74 -38.15 35.11
CA THR A 463 11.12 -39.42 35.50
C THR A 463 12.19 -40.25 36.15
N SER A 464 12.10 -40.32 37.47
CA SER A 464 12.80 -41.35 38.29
C SER A 464 12.09 -42.71 38.16
#